data_f2bbc8108d7088f2275a10a764ef2d21
#
_entry.id   f2bbc8108d7088f2275a10a764ef2d21
#
_cell.length_a   1.000
_cell.length_b   1.000
_cell.length_c   1.000
_cell.angle_alpha   90.00
_cell.angle_beta   90.00
_cell.angle_gamma   90.00
#
_symmetry.space_group_name_H-M   'P 1'
#
loop_
_entity.id
_entity.type
_entity.pdbx_description
1 polymer ?
#
loop_
_entity_poly.entity_id
_entity_poly.type
_entity_poly.pdbx_seq_one_letter_code
_entity_poly.pdbx_strand_id
1 'polypeptide(L)'
;MDEIQFNEDGIKFRYLSNWKEQNKEMIGPNCIKALVKVVEENPSTITVHKNDAGEITAVAQLEEPFKESFEAQGWTIVESRILNLNDMPVYNIITTAEEGGKTLENNTSVLINDGNMYIFELMHFKEFPYAYNDYLAIMDSVEFEE
;
A
#
# COMPACT_ATOMS: atom_id res chain seq x y z
N MET A 1 4.81 19.00 -12.15
CA MET A 1 3.54 18.37 -11.84
C MET A 1 3.18 18.63 -10.40
N ASP A 2 1.91 18.94 -10.14
CA ASP A 2 1.46 19.31 -8.81
C ASP A 2 1.37 18.11 -7.88
N GLU A 3 1.67 18.35 -6.61
CA GLU A 3 1.44 17.37 -5.55
C GLU A 3 0.14 17.68 -4.84
N ILE A 4 -0.57 16.64 -4.47
CA ILE A 4 -1.79 16.75 -3.68
C ILE A 4 -1.49 16.16 -2.31
N GLN A 5 -1.88 16.88 -1.27
CA GLN A 5 -1.68 16.42 0.11
C GLN A 5 -2.96 15.77 0.62
N PHE A 6 -2.83 14.54 1.11
CA PHE A 6 -3.86 13.88 1.89
C PHE A 6 -3.56 14.15 3.37
N ASN A 7 -4.56 14.60 4.10
CA ASN A 7 -4.41 14.92 5.52
C ASN A 7 -5.75 14.66 6.24
N GLU A 8 -6.03 13.40 6.47
CA GLU A 8 -7.26 12.95 7.14
C GLU A 8 -6.95 11.66 7.89
N ASP A 9 -7.84 11.26 8.77
CA ASP A 9 -7.79 9.96 9.46
C ASP A 9 -6.50 9.71 10.23
N GLY A 10 -5.83 10.77 10.69
CA GLY A 10 -4.62 10.68 11.51
C GLY A 10 -3.33 10.53 10.74
N ILE A 11 -3.36 10.61 9.42
CA ILE A 11 -2.18 10.40 8.58
C ILE A 11 -2.10 11.48 7.49
N LYS A 12 -0.87 11.82 7.12
CA LYS A 12 -0.58 12.74 6.02
C LYS A 12 0.35 12.07 5.02
N PHE A 13 0.10 12.28 3.76
CA PHE A 13 1.03 11.91 2.69
C PHE A 13 0.73 12.73 1.44
N ARG A 14 1.65 12.71 0.49
CA ARG A 14 1.52 13.46 -0.77
C ARG A 14 1.60 12.52 -1.95
N TYR A 15 0.80 12.81 -2.98
CA TYR A 15 0.83 12.08 -4.23
C TYR A 15 0.72 13.03 -5.41
N LEU A 16 1.15 12.58 -6.59
CA LEU A 16 1.14 13.41 -7.78
C LEU A 16 -0.26 13.53 -8.38
N SER A 17 -0.57 14.71 -8.93
CA SER A 17 -1.90 15.02 -9.46
C SER A 17 -2.31 14.20 -10.68
N ASN A 18 -1.38 13.47 -11.30
CA ASN A 18 -1.71 12.58 -12.43
C ASN A 18 -2.29 11.24 -11.98
N TRP A 19 -2.38 11.00 -10.67
CA TRP A 19 -3.16 9.88 -10.13
C TRP A 19 -4.59 10.35 -9.96
N LYS A 20 -5.54 9.55 -10.45
CA LYS A 20 -6.97 9.85 -10.32
C LYS A 20 -7.56 9.15 -9.11
N GLU A 21 -8.48 9.84 -8.44
CA GLU A 21 -9.20 9.22 -7.33
C GLU A 21 -10.21 8.21 -7.85
N GLN A 22 -10.30 7.08 -7.14
CA GLN A 22 -11.37 6.12 -7.30
C GLN A 22 -12.31 6.24 -6.11
N ASN A 23 -13.52 5.74 -6.26
CA ASN A 23 -14.50 5.71 -5.17
C ASN A 23 -14.04 4.70 -4.11
N LYS A 24 -13.50 5.20 -3.01
CA LYS A 24 -12.96 4.36 -1.92
C LYS A 24 -14.03 3.48 -1.28
N GLU A 25 -15.29 3.90 -1.32
CA GLU A 25 -16.38 3.11 -0.74
C GLU A 25 -16.62 1.81 -1.50
N MET A 26 -16.30 1.78 -2.79
CA MET A 26 -16.40 0.57 -3.60
C MET A 26 -15.25 -0.39 -3.36
N ILE A 27 -14.15 0.09 -2.78
CA ILE A 27 -13.00 -0.76 -2.43
C ILE A 27 -13.27 -1.49 -1.11
N GLY A 28 -13.82 -0.79 -0.14
CA GLY A 28 -14.15 -1.38 1.15
C GLY A 28 -14.37 -0.33 2.23
N PRO A 29 -14.96 -0.73 3.37
CA PRO A 29 -15.32 0.23 4.43
C PRO A 29 -14.12 0.84 5.14
N ASN A 30 -12.96 0.18 5.10
CA ASN A 30 -11.75 0.68 5.76
C ASN A 30 -10.81 1.42 4.80
N CYS A 31 -11.17 1.54 3.53
CA CYS A 31 -10.38 2.26 2.57
C CYS A 31 -10.55 3.77 2.77
N ILE A 32 -9.44 4.46 3.01
CA ILE A 32 -9.46 5.91 3.21
C ILE A 32 -9.01 6.68 1.97
N LYS A 33 -8.31 6.01 1.05
CA LYS A 33 -7.90 6.63 -0.22
C LYS A 33 -7.68 5.55 -1.27
N ALA A 34 -8.15 5.79 -2.48
CA ALA A 34 -7.93 4.90 -3.61
C ALA A 34 -7.56 5.73 -4.84
N LEU A 35 -6.46 5.35 -5.49
CA LEU A 35 -5.90 6.07 -6.62
C LEU A 35 -5.64 5.11 -7.78
N VAL A 36 -5.79 5.60 -9.01
CA VAL A 36 -5.48 4.83 -10.20
C VAL A 36 -4.71 5.68 -11.20
N LYS A 37 -3.78 5.05 -11.89
CA LYS A 37 -3.02 5.65 -12.97
C LYS A 37 -2.92 4.63 -14.10
N VAL A 38 -3.28 5.03 -15.31
CA VAL A 38 -3.22 4.14 -16.48
C VAL A 38 -2.16 4.66 -17.43
N VAL A 39 -1.18 3.82 -17.76
CA VAL A 39 -0.12 4.14 -18.73
C VAL A 39 -0.14 3.02 -19.77
N GLU A 40 -0.31 3.39 -21.04
CA GLU A 40 -0.33 2.44 -22.15
C GLU A 40 -1.31 1.28 -21.91
N GLU A 41 -2.52 1.62 -21.44
CA GLU A 41 -3.60 0.67 -21.14
C GLU A 41 -3.31 -0.26 -19.95
N ASN A 42 -2.21 -0.05 -19.23
CA ASN A 42 -1.88 -0.84 -18.05
C ASN A 42 -2.20 -0.04 -16.77
N PRO A 43 -3.18 -0.49 -15.99
CA PRO A 43 -3.55 0.20 -14.77
C PRO A 43 -2.62 -0.14 -13.62
N SER A 44 -2.39 0.88 -12.78
CA SER A 44 -1.76 0.70 -11.48
C SER A 44 -2.68 1.32 -10.45
N THR A 45 -2.86 0.67 -9.31
CA THR A 45 -3.71 1.18 -8.24
C THR A 45 -2.92 1.32 -6.96
N ILE A 46 -3.22 2.34 -6.20
CA ILE A 46 -2.69 2.52 -4.85
C ILE A 46 -3.88 2.72 -3.93
N THR A 47 -3.99 1.87 -2.92
CA THR A 47 -5.04 1.99 -1.92
C THR A 47 -4.43 2.15 -0.54
N VAL A 48 -5.12 2.90 0.31
CA VAL A 48 -4.73 3.09 1.70
C VAL A 48 -5.91 2.69 2.57
N HIS A 49 -5.67 1.79 3.50
CA HIS A 49 -6.67 1.32 4.45
C HIS A 49 -6.26 1.69 5.87
N LYS A 50 -7.23 1.96 6.71
CA LYS A 50 -7.02 2.20 8.14
C LYS A 50 -7.86 1.20 8.91
N ASN A 51 -7.20 0.32 9.65
CA ASN A 51 -7.84 -0.69 10.47
C ASN A 51 -7.44 -0.52 11.92
N ASP A 52 -8.31 -0.96 12.83
CA ASP A 52 -7.95 -1.07 14.23
C ASP A 52 -6.86 -2.14 14.37
N ALA A 53 -5.76 -1.81 15.03
CA ALA A 53 -4.65 -2.76 15.19
C ALA A 53 -4.94 -3.82 16.27
N GLY A 54 -5.97 -3.61 17.09
CA GLY A 54 -6.32 -4.56 18.15
C GLY A 54 -5.18 -4.73 19.12
N GLU A 55 -4.73 -5.97 19.30
CA GLU A 55 -3.62 -6.28 20.21
C GLU A 55 -2.26 -6.16 19.54
N ILE A 56 -2.21 -5.85 18.25
CA ILE A 56 -0.94 -5.70 17.52
C ILE A 56 -0.32 -4.35 17.87
N THR A 57 0.89 -4.39 18.40
CA THR A 57 1.61 -3.19 18.80
C THR A 57 2.90 -2.98 18.03
N ALA A 58 3.38 -4.00 17.33
CA ALA A 58 4.62 -3.91 16.55
C ALA A 58 4.43 -4.55 15.18
N VAL A 59 5.03 -3.96 14.16
CA VAL A 59 4.89 -4.46 12.78
C VAL A 59 5.47 -5.86 12.59
N ALA A 60 6.41 -6.28 13.43
CA ALA A 60 6.94 -7.64 13.38
C ALA A 60 5.87 -8.71 13.61
N GLN A 61 4.80 -8.37 14.31
CA GLN A 61 3.69 -9.28 14.57
C GLN A 61 2.83 -9.54 13.34
N LEU A 62 3.01 -8.74 12.29
CA LEU A 62 2.22 -8.84 11.05
C LEU A 62 2.76 -9.88 10.08
N GLU A 63 4.01 -10.29 10.20
CA GLU A 63 4.65 -11.15 9.20
C GLU A 63 3.89 -12.44 8.97
N GLU A 64 3.67 -13.23 10.01
CA GLU A 64 3.00 -14.53 9.85
C GLU A 64 1.56 -14.40 9.35
N PRO A 65 0.71 -13.54 9.94
CA PRO A 65 -0.67 -13.41 9.44
C PRO A 65 -0.76 -12.96 7.98
N PHE A 66 0.10 -12.02 7.57
CA PHE A 66 0.07 -11.53 6.19
C PHE A 66 0.56 -12.58 5.21
N LYS A 67 1.65 -13.28 5.55
CA LYS A 67 2.15 -14.38 4.71
C LYS A 67 1.09 -15.46 4.53
N GLU A 68 0.49 -15.89 5.62
CA GLU A 68 -0.57 -16.92 5.58
C GLU A 68 -1.76 -16.48 4.74
N SER A 69 -2.16 -15.21 4.87
CA SER A 69 -3.30 -14.69 4.13
C SER A 69 -3.03 -14.65 2.62
N PHE A 70 -1.86 -14.18 2.22
CA PHE A 70 -1.51 -14.13 0.80
C PHE A 70 -1.35 -15.54 0.21
N GLU A 71 -0.69 -16.44 0.93
CA GLU A 71 -0.53 -17.82 0.48
C GLU A 71 -1.88 -18.52 0.33
N ALA A 72 -2.80 -18.30 1.27
CA ALA A 72 -4.14 -18.88 1.22
C ALA A 72 -4.94 -18.38 0.01
N GLN A 73 -4.62 -17.18 -0.49
CA GLN A 73 -5.27 -16.60 -1.67
C GLN A 73 -4.56 -16.97 -2.97
N GLY A 74 -3.51 -17.77 -2.90
CA GLY A 74 -2.80 -18.22 -4.09
C GLY A 74 -1.66 -17.32 -4.56
N TRP A 75 -1.27 -16.31 -3.77
CA TRP A 75 -0.16 -15.45 -4.11
C TRP A 75 1.18 -16.10 -3.77
N THR A 76 2.19 -15.80 -4.57
CA THR A 76 3.57 -16.22 -4.29
C THR A 76 4.29 -15.09 -3.56
N ILE A 77 4.88 -15.40 -2.41
CA ILE A 77 5.62 -14.40 -1.65
C ILE A 77 7.02 -14.25 -2.23
N VAL A 78 7.34 -13.03 -2.67
CA VAL A 78 8.65 -12.69 -3.21
C VAL A 78 9.56 -12.16 -2.11
N GLU A 79 9.01 -11.32 -1.23
CA GLU A 79 9.78 -10.71 -0.15
C GLU A 79 8.86 -10.37 1.01
N SER A 80 9.36 -10.54 2.23
CA SER A 80 8.66 -10.19 3.46
C SER A 80 9.73 -9.68 4.42
N ARG A 81 9.60 -8.40 4.81
CA ARG A 81 10.68 -7.73 5.54
C ARG A 81 10.17 -6.57 6.38
N ILE A 82 10.99 -6.14 7.32
CA ILE A 82 10.74 -4.92 8.09
C ILE A 82 11.75 -3.88 7.63
N LEU A 83 11.23 -2.72 7.25
CA LEU A 83 12.02 -1.58 6.80
C LEU A 83 11.90 -0.47 7.83
N ASN A 84 12.86 0.45 7.80
CA ASN A 84 12.79 1.68 8.56
C ASN A 84 12.57 2.83 7.57
N LEU A 85 11.49 3.55 7.76
CA LEU A 85 11.12 4.66 6.88
C LEU A 85 10.94 5.91 7.74
N ASN A 86 11.87 6.89 7.63
CA ASN A 86 11.81 8.11 8.43
C ASN A 86 11.68 7.81 9.93
N ASP A 87 12.49 6.85 10.41
CA ASP A 87 12.50 6.38 11.80
C ASP A 87 11.21 5.65 12.22
N MET A 88 10.37 5.26 11.25
CA MET A 88 9.16 4.47 11.51
C MET A 88 9.38 3.05 11.00
N PRO A 89 9.10 2.02 11.83
CA PRO A 89 9.14 0.66 11.33
C PRO A 89 7.96 0.38 10.41
N VAL A 90 8.25 -0.28 9.29
CA VAL A 90 7.25 -0.61 8.26
C VAL A 90 7.39 -2.09 7.93
N TYR A 91 6.29 -2.84 8.00
CA TYR A 91 6.27 -4.19 7.47
C TYR A 91 5.95 -4.11 5.97
N ASN A 92 6.82 -4.70 5.16
CA ASN A 92 6.65 -4.70 3.70
C ASN A 92 6.61 -6.13 3.19
N ILE A 93 5.59 -6.45 2.41
CA ILE A 93 5.47 -7.75 1.76
C ILE A 93 5.18 -7.55 0.28
N ILE A 94 5.94 -8.24 -0.56
CA ILE A 94 5.77 -8.20 -2.01
C ILE A 94 5.34 -9.59 -2.45
N THR A 95 4.23 -9.66 -3.17
CA THR A 95 3.66 -10.92 -3.65
C THR A 95 3.32 -10.80 -5.13
N THR A 96 3.30 -11.94 -5.82
CA THR A 96 2.99 -11.98 -7.25
C THR A 96 1.96 -13.05 -7.56
N ALA A 97 1.22 -12.82 -8.65
CA ALA A 97 0.30 -13.80 -9.21
C ALA A 97 0.31 -13.65 -10.73
N GLU A 98 0.12 -14.76 -11.43
CA GLU A 98 0.05 -14.71 -12.90
C GLU A 98 -1.36 -14.37 -13.35
N GLU A 99 -1.48 -13.45 -14.29
CA GLU A 99 -2.76 -13.05 -14.85
C GLU A 99 -2.60 -12.69 -16.33
N GLY A 100 -3.26 -13.46 -17.21
CA GLY A 100 -3.28 -13.17 -18.63
C GLY A 100 -1.91 -13.10 -19.29
N GLY A 101 -0.96 -13.92 -18.86
CA GLY A 101 0.40 -13.93 -19.38
C GLY A 101 1.31 -12.86 -18.79
N LYS A 102 0.80 -12.09 -17.83
CA LYS A 102 1.56 -11.05 -17.13
C LYS A 102 1.66 -11.38 -15.65
N THR A 103 2.64 -10.79 -15.00
CA THR A 103 2.83 -10.97 -13.55
C THR A 103 2.24 -9.78 -12.82
N LEU A 104 1.17 -10.04 -12.08
CA LEU A 104 0.57 -9.04 -11.21
C LEU A 104 1.39 -9.00 -9.91
N GLU A 105 1.86 -7.82 -9.54
CA GLU A 105 2.64 -7.63 -8.32
C GLU A 105 1.86 -6.78 -7.33
N ASN A 106 1.83 -7.27 -6.09
CA ASN A 106 1.25 -6.54 -4.97
C ASN A 106 2.39 -6.14 -4.04
N ASN A 107 2.51 -4.84 -3.77
CA ASN A 107 3.49 -4.31 -2.84
C ASN A 107 2.73 -3.66 -1.69
N THR A 108 2.73 -4.32 -0.53
CA THR A 108 1.97 -3.89 0.63
C THR A 108 2.92 -3.42 1.73
N SER A 109 2.67 -2.24 2.25
CA SER A 109 3.44 -1.66 3.35
C SER A 109 2.50 -1.27 4.48
N VAL A 110 2.84 -1.68 5.69
CA VAL A 110 1.98 -1.49 6.86
C VAL A 110 2.72 -0.74 7.95
N LEU A 111 2.07 0.32 8.45
CA LEU A 111 2.56 1.11 9.59
C LEU A 111 1.54 1.04 10.71
N ILE A 112 2.02 1.09 11.94
CA ILE A 112 1.14 1.10 13.12
C ILE A 112 1.37 2.42 13.86
N ASN A 113 0.27 3.11 14.16
CA ASN A 113 0.33 4.34 14.93
C ASN A 113 -0.95 4.53 15.72
N ASP A 114 -0.80 4.80 17.00
CA ASP A 114 -1.91 5.12 17.92
C ASP A 114 -3.05 4.09 17.85
N GLY A 115 -2.69 2.80 17.88
CA GLY A 115 -3.67 1.72 17.89
C GLY A 115 -4.31 1.45 16.54
N ASN A 116 -3.84 2.08 15.49
CA ASN A 116 -4.35 1.88 14.14
C ASN A 116 -3.28 1.31 13.22
N MET A 117 -3.73 0.53 12.25
CA MET A 117 -2.88 -0.09 11.25
C MET A 117 -3.20 0.57 9.92
N TYR A 118 -2.19 1.18 9.30
CA TYR A 118 -2.34 1.84 8.00
C TYR A 118 -1.68 0.97 6.94
N ILE A 119 -2.46 0.53 5.97
CA ILE A 119 -2.03 -0.40 4.93
C ILE A 119 -2.00 0.32 3.59
N PHE A 120 -0.80 0.47 3.04
CA PHE A 120 -0.60 1.02 1.70
C PHE A 120 -0.34 -0.14 0.74
N GLU A 121 -1.09 -0.19 -0.35
CA GLU A 121 -0.97 -1.29 -1.30
C GLU A 121 -0.86 -0.75 -2.72
N LEU A 122 0.25 -1.09 -3.39
CA LEU A 122 0.42 -0.85 -4.82
C LEU A 122 0.14 -2.16 -5.54
N MET A 123 -0.79 -2.12 -6.49
CA MET A 123 -1.09 -3.24 -7.36
C MET A 123 -0.78 -2.82 -8.78
N HIS A 124 0.13 -3.52 -9.45
CA HIS A 124 0.53 -3.20 -10.82
C HIS A 124 1.09 -4.45 -11.51
N PHE A 125 1.25 -4.37 -12.82
CA PHE A 125 1.92 -5.45 -13.54
C PHE A 125 3.43 -5.22 -13.47
N LYS A 126 4.17 -6.26 -13.07
CA LYS A 126 5.63 -6.20 -12.92
C LYS A 126 6.34 -5.81 -14.21
N GLU A 127 5.80 -6.22 -15.36
CA GLU A 127 6.34 -5.89 -16.67
C GLU A 127 6.19 -4.41 -17.01
N PHE A 128 5.32 -3.68 -16.31
CA PHE A 128 5.05 -2.27 -16.55
C PHE A 128 5.14 -1.48 -15.24
N PRO A 129 6.38 -1.31 -14.70
CA PRO A 129 6.54 -0.75 -13.35
C PRO A 129 6.49 0.79 -13.29
N TYR A 130 5.55 1.40 -13.98
CA TYR A 130 5.45 2.85 -14.10
C TYR A 130 5.09 3.56 -12.78
N ALA A 131 4.48 2.84 -11.86
CA ALA A 131 3.98 3.41 -10.61
C ALA A 131 4.90 3.21 -9.42
N TYR A 132 5.94 2.41 -9.57
CA TYR A 132 6.77 2.02 -8.43
C TYR A 132 7.44 3.22 -7.74
N ASN A 133 8.05 4.11 -8.53
CA ASN A 133 8.70 5.29 -7.97
C ASN A 133 7.70 6.26 -7.33
N ASP A 134 6.49 6.37 -7.91
CA ASP A 134 5.44 7.20 -7.34
C ASP A 134 4.99 6.64 -6.00
N TYR A 135 4.89 5.31 -5.89
CA TYR A 135 4.53 4.65 -4.64
C TYR A 135 5.60 4.89 -3.57
N LEU A 136 6.88 4.75 -3.91
CA LEU A 136 7.97 5.01 -2.97
C LEU A 136 7.96 6.46 -2.50
N ALA A 137 7.67 7.41 -3.39
CA ALA A 137 7.58 8.81 -3.04
C ALA A 137 6.43 9.08 -2.05
N ILE A 138 5.30 8.41 -2.25
CA ILE A 138 4.17 8.50 -1.31
C ILE A 138 4.61 7.99 0.06
N MET A 139 5.21 6.81 0.12
CA MET A 139 5.66 6.23 1.38
C MET A 139 6.67 7.13 2.09
N ASP A 140 7.59 7.73 1.34
CA ASP A 140 8.60 8.63 1.90
C ASP A 140 7.99 9.92 2.46
N SER A 141 6.79 10.27 2.04
CA SER A 141 6.10 11.48 2.50
C SER A 141 5.18 11.25 3.70
N VAL A 142 5.04 10.00 4.16
CA VAL A 142 4.10 9.66 5.23
C VAL A 142 4.51 10.30 6.55
N GLU A 143 3.54 10.95 7.20
CA GLU A 143 3.67 11.51 8.54
C GLU A 143 2.38 11.22 9.31
N PHE A 144 2.50 11.03 10.60
CA PHE A 144 1.32 10.86 11.46
C PHE A 144 1.00 12.15 12.17
N GLU A 145 -0.29 12.40 12.38
CA GLU A 145 -0.74 13.54 13.16
C GLU A 145 -0.51 13.27 14.65
N GLU A 146 -0.08 14.30 15.35
CA GLU A 146 0.09 14.24 16.78
C GLU A 146 -1.21 14.52 17.53
#